data_36af8545f4fdb1210f702898f121c6af
#
_entry.id   36af8545f4fdb1210f702898f121c6af
#
_cell.length_a   1.000
_cell.length_b   1.000
_cell.length_c   1.000
_cell.angle_alpha   90.00
_cell.angle_beta   90.00
_cell.angle_gamma   90.00
#
_symmetry.space_group_name_H-M   'P 1'
#
loop_
_entity.id
_entity.type
_entity.pdbx_description
1 polymer ?
#
loop_
_entity_poly.entity_id
_entity_poly.type
_entity_poly.pdbx_seq_one_letter_code
_entity_poly.pdbx_strand_id
1 'polypeptide(L)' 'LQQGESRLLRKQLERRFGALPAWAANKLNNAAQQDLESWAEAVLTAPTLDAVFDNDATH' A
#
# COMPACT_ATOMS: atom_id res chain seq x y z
N LEU A 1 13.90 -10.19 1.98
CA LEU A 1 13.22 -9.91 3.22
C LEU A 1 12.04 -8.97 3.00
N GLN A 2 11.05 -9.13 3.83
CA GLN A 2 9.77 -8.46 3.62
C GLN A 2 9.84 -6.94 3.78
N GLN A 3 10.80 -6.48 4.53
CA GLN A 3 10.95 -5.04 4.73
C GLN A 3 11.27 -4.30 3.44
N GLY A 4 12.01 -4.95 2.55
CA GLY A 4 12.33 -4.31 1.29
C GLY A 4 11.10 -4.07 0.44
N GLU A 5 10.19 -5.04 0.45
CA GLU A 5 8.99 -4.94 -0.36
C GLU A 5 8.04 -3.85 0.14
N SER A 6 7.85 -3.76 1.44
CA SER A 6 6.98 -2.73 1.98
C SER A 6 7.58 -1.34 1.80
N ARG A 7 8.89 -1.23 1.87
CA ARG A 7 9.56 0.04 1.65
C ARG A 7 9.40 0.51 0.21
N LEU A 8 9.52 -0.41 -0.72
CA LEU A 8 9.35 -0.07 -2.13
C LEU A 8 7.92 0.37 -2.41
N LEU A 9 6.96 -0.35 -1.87
CA LEU A 9 5.57 0.00 -2.05
C LEU A 9 5.27 1.35 -1.43
N ARG A 10 5.82 1.63 -0.27
CA ARG A 10 5.63 2.91 0.37
C ARG A 10 6.13 4.05 -0.52
N LYS A 11 7.29 3.86 -1.15
CA LYS A 11 7.82 4.88 -2.05
C LYS A 11 6.89 5.10 -3.23
N GLN A 12 6.36 4.04 -3.78
CA GLN A 12 5.44 4.15 -4.90
C GLN A 12 4.18 4.91 -4.51
N LEU A 13 3.66 4.62 -3.33
CA LEU A 13 2.47 5.32 -2.85
C LEU A 13 2.75 6.80 -2.63
N GLU A 14 3.91 7.10 -2.06
CA GLU A 14 4.28 8.49 -1.82
C GLU A 14 4.44 9.26 -3.14
N ARG A 15 4.94 8.60 -4.14
CA ARG A 15 5.12 9.24 -5.44
C ARG A 15 3.79 9.55 -6.11
N ARG A 16 2.83 8.66 -5.95
CA ARG A 16 1.55 8.83 -6.62
C ARG A 16 0.59 9.72 -5.83
N PHE A 17 0.60 9.58 -4.53
CA PHE A 17 -0.42 10.20 -3.69
C PHE A 17 0.14 11.21 -2.71
N GLY A 18 1.45 11.34 -2.61
CA GLY A 18 2.07 12.25 -1.68
C GLY A 18 2.36 11.57 -0.35
N ALA A 19 2.57 12.38 0.68
CA ALA A 19 2.94 11.86 1.99
C ALA A 19 1.87 10.93 2.54
N LEU A 20 2.31 9.79 3.07
CA LEU A 20 1.38 8.81 3.61
C LEU A 20 0.88 9.23 4.98
N PRO A 21 -0.43 9.11 5.23
CA PRO A 21 -0.95 9.32 6.58
C PRO A 21 -0.54 8.18 7.50
N ALA A 22 -0.71 8.40 8.79
CA ALA A 22 -0.30 7.42 9.78
C ALA A 22 -1.01 6.08 9.59
N TRP A 23 -2.30 6.10 9.25
CA TRP A 23 -3.05 4.86 9.09
C TRP A 23 -2.50 4.02 7.94
N ALA A 24 -2.08 4.67 6.87
CA ALA A 24 -1.52 3.95 5.73
C ALA A 24 -0.17 3.35 6.07
N ALA A 25 0.67 4.11 6.76
CA ALA A 25 1.97 3.60 7.18
C ALA A 25 1.80 2.41 8.12
N ASN A 26 0.83 2.48 9.02
CA ASN A 26 0.56 1.37 9.93
C ASN A 26 0.12 0.13 9.18
N LYS A 27 -0.71 0.29 8.17
CA LYS A 27 -1.15 -0.85 7.38
C LYS A 27 0.04 -1.52 6.69
N LEU A 28 0.94 -0.73 6.15
CA LEU A 28 2.13 -1.29 5.50
C LEU A 28 3.01 -2.03 6.50
N ASN A 29 3.17 -1.48 7.69
CA ASN A 29 4.03 -2.09 8.70
C ASN A 29 3.48 -3.42 9.18
N ASN A 30 2.16 -3.57 9.19
CA ASN A 30 1.52 -4.78 9.70
C ASN A 30 1.07 -5.73 8.61
N ALA A 31 1.35 -5.42 7.37
CA ALA A 31 0.84 -6.19 6.25
C ALA A 31 1.62 -7.48 6.07
N ALA A 32 0.91 -8.53 5.71
CA ALA A 32 1.53 -9.76 5.25
C ALA A 32 2.02 -9.57 3.83
N GLN A 33 2.86 -10.49 3.36
CA GLN A 33 3.39 -10.38 2.02
C GLN A 33 2.28 -10.38 0.96
N GLN A 34 1.25 -11.18 1.18
CA GLN A 34 0.10 -11.20 0.27
C GLN A 34 -0.55 -9.83 0.14
N ASP A 35 -0.69 -9.16 1.26
CA ASP A 35 -1.30 -7.84 1.26
C ASP A 35 -0.46 -6.85 0.48
N LEU A 36 0.85 -6.92 0.67
CA LEU A 36 1.76 -6.02 -0.03
C LEU A 36 1.68 -6.23 -1.54
N GLU A 37 1.59 -7.46 -1.96
CA GLU A 37 1.48 -7.76 -3.38
C GLU A 37 0.17 -7.24 -3.96
N SER A 38 -0.92 -7.43 -3.24
CA SER A 38 -2.21 -6.93 -3.68
C SER A 38 -2.21 -5.41 -3.82
N TRP A 39 -1.63 -4.74 -2.84
CA TRP A 39 -1.59 -3.28 -2.88
C TRP A 39 -0.65 -2.78 -3.96
N ALA A 40 0.43 -3.50 -4.22
CA ALA A 40 1.34 -3.11 -5.28
C ALA A 40 0.65 -3.13 -6.64
N GLU A 41 -0.23 -4.09 -6.85
CA GLU A 41 -1.02 -4.12 -8.08
C GLU A 41 -2.09 -3.03 -8.07
N ALA A 42 -2.71 -2.83 -6.94
CA ALA A 42 -3.78 -1.83 -6.84
C ALA A 42 -3.27 -0.42 -7.07
N VAL A 43 -2.02 -0.15 -6.67
CA VAL A 43 -1.48 1.20 -6.82
C VAL A 43 -1.37 1.61 -8.28
N LEU A 44 -1.30 0.65 -9.18
CA LEU A 44 -1.19 0.95 -10.60
C LEU A 44 -2.48 1.51 -11.18
N THR A 45 -3.61 1.14 -10.62
CA THR A 45 -4.90 1.53 -11.17
C THR A 45 -5.77 2.32 -10.20
N ALA A 46 -5.47 2.30 -8.92
CA ALA A 46 -6.30 2.98 -7.94
C ALA A 46 -6.20 4.50 -8.10
N PRO A 47 -7.33 5.18 -8.09
CA PRO A 47 -7.32 6.64 -8.24
C PRO A 47 -6.92 7.37 -6.95
N THR A 48 -7.09 6.75 -5.79
CA THR A 48 -6.77 7.38 -4.52
C THR A 48 -6.08 6.39 -3.60
N LEU A 49 -5.46 6.92 -2.55
CA LEU A 49 -4.81 6.08 -1.56
C LEU A 49 -5.82 5.17 -0.86
N ASP A 50 -6.98 5.70 -0.56
CA ASP A 50 -8.04 4.90 0.06
C ASP A 50 -8.41 3.72 -0.82
N ALA A 51 -8.45 3.91 -2.12
CA ALA A 51 -8.82 2.85 -3.05
C ALA A 51 -7.79 1.73 -3.03
N VAL A 52 -6.52 2.05 -2.84
CA VAL A 52 -5.48 1.03 -2.77
C VAL A 52 -5.74 0.07 -1.62
N PHE A 53 -5.99 0.62 -0.44
CA PHE A 53 -6.17 -0.20 0.75
C PHE A 53 -7.59 -0.73 0.89
N ASP A 54 -8.54 -0.08 0.27
CA ASP A 54 -9.93 -0.51 0.30
C ASP A 54 -10.13 -1.84 -0.43
N ASN A 55 -9.25 -2.11 -1.36
CA ASN A 55 -9.25 -3.36 -2.10
C ASN A 55 -9.21 -4.56 -1.17
N ASP A 56 -8.59 -4.38 -0.04
CA ASP A 56 -8.42 -5.42 0.96
C ASP A 56 -9.72 -5.68 1.72
N ALA A 57 -10.60 -4.72 1.73
CA ALA A 57 -11.82 -4.80 2.52
C ALA A 57 -12.98 -5.44 1.77
N THR A 58 -12.79 -5.75 0.53
CA THR A 58 -13.89 -6.24 -0.29
C THR A 58 -14.15 -7.72 -0.14
N HIS A 59 -13.72 -8.29 0.88
CA HIS A 59 -14.19 -9.65 1.16
C HIS A 59 -14.26 -9.92 2.58
#